data_09059afbce75f4fad6303a8f2afeb21f
#
_entry.id   09059afbce75f4fad6303a8f2afeb21f
#
_cell.length_a   1.000
_cell.length_b   1.000
_cell.length_c   1.000
_cell.angle_alpha   90.00
_cell.angle_beta   90.00
_cell.angle_gamma   90.00
#
_symmetry.space_group_name_H-M   'P 1'
#
loop_
_entity.id
_entity.type
_entity.pdbx_description
1 polymer ?
#
loop_
_entity_poly.entity_id
_entity_poly.type
_entity_poly.pdbx_seq_one_letter_code
_entity_poly.pdbx_strand_id
1 'polypeptide(L)' 'MEIKEFDTVLLKDGRTGSVMEVFPNGSLTIDVGSSPEDWETLYDKTVDDVEKVLHTSEE' A
#
# COMPACT_ATOMS: atom_id res chain seq x y z
N MET A 1 5.75 12.31 0.05
CA MET A 1 4.80 11.46 -0.70
C MET A 1 3.53 11.31 0.12
N GLU A 2 2.41 11.62 -0.48
CA GLU A 2 1.14 11.51 0.20
C GLU A 2 0.43 10.24 -0.24
N ILE A 3 0.00 9.43 0.73
CA ILE A 3 -0.64 8.15 0.45
C ILE A 3 -2.02 8.16 1.10
N LYS A 4 -3.02 7.75 0.34
CA LYS A 4 -4.40 7.72 0.80
C LYS A 4 -4.96 6.32 0.70
N GLU A 5 -6.06 6.09 1.40
CA GLU A 5 -6.74 4.81 1.31
C GLU A 5 -7.07 4.49 -0.14
N PHE A 6 -6.88 3.22 -0.48
CA PHE A 6 -7.18 2.64 -1.79
C PHE A 6 -6.22 3.07 -2.89
N ASP A 7 -5.16 3.79 -2.56
CA ASP A 7 -4.09 4.03 -3.53
C ASP A 7 -3.41 2.72 -3.86
N THR A 8 -2.94 2.61 -5.10
CA THR A 8 -2.11 1.48 -5.52
C THR A 8 -0.65 1.92 -5.46
N VAL A 9 0.17 1.16 -4.77
CA VAL A 9 1.55 1.55 -4.52
C VAL A 9 2.50 0.44 -4.93
N LEU A 10 3.71 0.85 -5.28
CA LEU A 10 4.83 -0.06 -5.50
C LEU A 10 5.70 -0.02 -4.24
N LEU A 11 5.90 -1.17 -3.64
CA LEU A 11 6.72 -1.27 -2.44
C LEU A 11 8.20 -1.38 -2.84
N LYS A 12 9.06 -1.04 -1.89
CA LYS A 12 10.50 -1.06 -2.16
C LYS A 12 11.03 -2.44 -2.41
N ASP A 13 10.32 -3.48 -1.97
CA ASP A 13 10.71 -4.85 -2.25
C ASP A 13 10.21 -5.35 -3.61
N GLY A 14 9.56 -4.48 -4.38
CA GLY A 14 9.12 -4.81 -5.73
C GLY A 14 7.68 -5.27 -5.84
N ARG A 15 6.99 -5.46 -4.71
CA ARG A 15 5.61 -5.89 -4.75
C ARG A 15 4.69 -4.69 -4.98
N THR A 16 3.55 -4.95 -5.60
CA THR A 16 2.50 -3.96 -5.80
C THR A 16 1.35 -4.27 -4.87
N GLY A 17 0.79 -3.26 -4.24
CA GLY A 17 -0.31 -3.47 -3.32
C GLY A 17 -1.29 -2.33 -3.30
N SER A 18 -2.41 -2.57 -2.62
CA SER A 18 -3.44 -1.57 -2.40
C SER A 18 -3.42 -1.15 -0.94
N VAL A 19 -3.43 0.15 -0.71
CA VAL A 19 -3.46 0.69 0.65
C VAL A 19 -4.90 0.55 1.15
N MET A 20 -5.06 -0.23 2.21
CA MET A 20 -6.38 -0.49 2.76
C MET A 20 -6.72 0.45 3.89
N GLU A 21 -5.71 0.92 4.62
CA GLU A 21 -5.97 1.82 5.74
C GLU A 21 -4.75 2.68 5.98
N VAL A 22 -4.99 3.93 6.34
CA VAL A 22 -3.94 4.88 6.71
C VAL A 22 -4.23 5.35 8.11
N PHE A 23 -3.28 5.15 9.02
CA PHE A 23 -3.45 5.52 10.41
C PHE A 23 -2.80 6.85 10.71
N PRO A 24 -3.31 7.58 11.70
CA PRO A 24 -2.76 8.91 12.03
C PRO A 24 -1.29 8.90 12.42
N ASN A 25 -0.79 7.77 12.92
CA ASN A 25 0.61 7.67 13.32
C ASN A 25 1.54 7.37 12.16
N GLY A 26 1.01 7.31 10.94
CA GLY A 26 1.83 7.04 9.76
C GLY A 26 1.88 5.59 9.35
N SER A 27 1.21 4.71 10.09
CA SER A 27 1.17 3.29 9.72
C SER A 27 0.20 3.07 8.57
N LEU A 28 0.52 2.09 7.75
CA LEU A 28 -0.30 1.72 6.61
C LEU A 28 -0.61 0.23 6.67
N THR A 29 -1.82 -0.13 6.26
CA THR A 29 -2.17 -1.53 6.02
C THR A 29 -2.28 -1.68 4.51
N ILE A 30 -1.51 -2.61 3.95
CA ILE A 30 -1.40 -2.78 2.51
C ILE A 30 -1.66 -4.23 2.14
N ASP A 31 -2.61 -4.45 1.23
CA ASP A 31 -2.85 -5.77 0.68
C ASP A 31 -2.03 -5.94 -0.58
N VAL A 32 -1.26 -7.02 -0.64
CA VAL A 32 -0.45 -7.33 -1.81
C VAL A 32 -0.88 -8.66 -2.37
N GLY A 33 -0.55 -8.90 -3.64
CA GLY A 33 -0.86 -10.16 -4.30
C GLY A 33 -1.57 -9.92 -5.62
N SER A 34 -1.41 -10.88 -6.53
CA SER A 34 -2.02 -10.78 -7.85
C SER A 34 -3.27 -11.62 -7.98
N SER A 35 -3.56 -12.46 -7.01
CA SER A 35 -4.76 -13.31 -7.02
C SER A 35 -5.14 -13.59 -5.58
N PRO A 36 -6.40 -14.01 -5.33
CA PRO A 36 -6.82 -14.32 -3.97
C PRO A 36 -5.95 -15.34 -3.25
N GLU A 37 -5.33 -16.23 -4.00
CA GLU A 37 -4.48 -17.27 -3.41
C GLU A 37 -3.16 -16.69 -2.91
N ASP A 38 -2.75 -15.58 -3.49
CA ASP A 38 -1.47 -14.94 -3.14
C ASP A 38 -1.64 -13.75 -2.22
N TRP A 39 -2.87 -13.37 -1.90
CA TRP A 39 -3.11 -12.16 -1.14
C TRP A 39 -2.50 -12.27 0.25
N GLU A 40 -1.85 -11.20 0.64
CA GLU A 40 -1.28 -11.09 1.96
C GLU A 40 -1.51 -9.67 2.43
N THR A 41 -1.92 -9.52 3.68
CA THR A 41 -2.12 -8.21 4.27
C THR A 41 -0.89 -7.86 5.09
N LEU A 42 -0.27 -6.74 4.75
CA LEU A 42 0.92 -6.28 5.46
C LEU A 42 0.50 -5.19 6.43
N TYR A 43 0.83 -5.40 7.70
CA TYR A 43 0.54 -4.44 8.75
C TYR A 43 1.81 -3.67 9.10
N ASP A 44 1.63 -2.50 9.71
CA ASP A 44 2.75 -1.72 10.25
C ASP A 44 3.73 -1.26 9.17
N LYS A 45 3.24 -1.07 7.95
CA LYS A 45 4.04 -0.46 6.90
C LYS A 45 3.96 1.06 7.04
N THR A 46 4.92 1.75 6.42
CA THR A 46 4.95 3.21 6.43
C THR A 46 5.28 3.71 5.04
N VAL A 47 5.26 5.03 4.86
CA VAL A 47 5.65 5.60 3.56
C VAL A 47 7.07 5.24 3.20
N ASP A 48 7.91 4.95 4.21
CA ASP A 48 9.30 4.56 3.92
C ASP A 48 9.38 3.21 3.23
N ASP A 49 8.33 2.39 3.31
CA ASP A 49 8.28 1.10 2.64
C ASP A 49 7.75 1.21 1.22
N VAL A 50 7.30 2.39 0.81
CA VAL A 50 6.67 2.60 -0.49
C VAL A 50 7.65 3.28 -1.41
N GLU A 51 7.88 2.67 -2.58
CA GLU A 51 8.76 3.25 -3.59
C GLU A 51 8.06 4.40 -4.29
N LYS A 52 6.82 4.18 -4.72
CA LYS A 52 6.03 5.24 -5.36
C LYS A 52 4.57 4.84 -5.41
N VAL A 53 3.73 5.83 -5.61
CA VAL A 53 2.30 5.63 -5.82
C VAL A 53 2.08 5.41 -7.31
N LEU A 54 1.52 4.26 -7.67
CA LEU A 54 1.26 3.94 -9.07
C LEU A 54 -0.06 4.48 -9.55
N HIS A 55 -1.05 4.50 -8.66
CA HIS A 55 -2.39 4.97 -9.01
C HIS A 55 -3.04 5.51 -7.75
N THR A 56 -3.55 6.72 -7.83
CA THR A 56 -4.23 7.30 -6.69
C THR A 56 -5.72 6.99 -6.79
N SER A 57 -6.34 6.74 -5.64
CA SER A 57 -7.77 6.47 -5.58
C SER A 57 -8.60 7.71 -5.83
N GLU A 58 -7.97 8.85 -5.80
CA GLU A 58 -8.69 10.12 -5.97
C GLU A 58 -8.90 10.39 -7.44
N GLU A 59 -10.12 10.80 -7.79
CA GLU A 59 -10.48 11.11 -9.18
C GLU A 59 -9.98 12.46 -9.62
#